data_482219f522fca376b811859cf6b5a5cd
#
_entry.id   482219f522fca376b811859cf6b5a5cd
#
_cell.length_a   1.000
_cell.length_b   1.000
_cell.length_c   1.000
_cell.angle_alpha   90.00
_cell.angle_beta   90.00
_cell.angle_gamma   90.00
#
_symmetry.space_group_name_H-M   'P 1'
#
loop_
_entity.id
_entity.type
_entity.pdbx_description
1 polymer ?
#
loop_
_entity_poly.entity_id
_entity_poly.type
_entity_poly.pdbx_seq_one_letter_code
_entity_poly.pdbx_strand_id
1 'polypeptide(L)'
;MFGRKHEKKRMIALDAELDGMRPSRIIQLSYLIIDGRRVRGKNFYFSVEAINRHARKVHGRGVGQLRKLSGGDPFAHHADEIYRDFEKCGMVIGHDVAGDMRYLRDEFARIGVEFPDIPRFCTLQHYTKEANIPLKQNPSKLKPPRLEELMKHFGSTPELVTCKCPKWF
;
A
#
# COMPACT_ATOMS: atom_id res chain seq x y z
N MET A 1 -9.71 31.50 -22.98
CA MET A 1 -10.08 30.09 -23.15
C MET A 1 -9.33 29.29 -22.08
N PHE A 2 -9.97 29.01 -20.94
CA PHE A 2 -9.34 28.26 -19.86
C PHE A 2 -9.42 26.78 -20.21
N GLY A 3 -8.28 26.17 -20.57
CA GLY A 3 -8.18 24.73 -20.78
C GLY A 3 -8.57 24.01 -19.49
N ARG A 4 -9.65 23.22 -19.51
CA ARG A 4 -9.95 22.27 -18.44
C ARG A 4 -8.73 21.36 -18.29
N LYS A 5 -7.97 21.49 -17.18
CA LYS A 5 -7.04 20.47 -16.77
C LYS A 5 -7.84 19.15 -16.72
N HIS A 6 -7.53 18.21 -17.58
CA HIS A 6 -8.10 16.85 -17.48
C HIS A 6 -7.81 16.35 -16.10
N GLU A 7 -8.83 16.30 -15.25
CA GLU A 7 -8.73 15.66 -13.94
C GLU A 7 -8.21 14.24 -14.15
N LYS A 8 -7.10 13.91 -13.50
CA LYS A 8 -6.55 12.56 -13.54
C LYS A 8 -7.58 11.61 -12.91
N LYS A 9 -8.30 10.86 -13.74
CA LYS A 9 -9.36 9.93 -13.27
C LYS A 9 -8.80 8.61 -12.71
N ARG A 10 -7.50 8.36 -12.88
CA ARG A 10 -6.85 7.14 -12.44
C ARG A 10 -6.69 7.14 -10.92
N MET A 11 -7.04 6.02 -10.29
CA MET A 11 -6.81 5.78 -8.87
C MET A 11 -5.83 4.63 -8.69
N ILE A 12 -5.10 4.64 -7.58
CA ILE A 12 -4.24 3.54 -7.17
C ILE A 12 -4.67 3.13 -5.76
N ALA A 13 -5.06 1.85 -5.61
CA ALA A 13 -5.23 1.25 -4.30
C ALA A 13 -3.95 0.50 -3.94
N LEU A 14 -3.28 0.88 -2.83
CA LEU A 14 -1.96 0.36 -2.48
C LEU A 14 -1.91 -0.21 -1.07
N ASP A 15 -0.93 -1.09 -0.88
CA ASP A 15 -0.50 -1.65 0.39
C ASP A 15 1.00 -1.93 0.34
N ALA A 16 1.71 -1.70 1.45
CA ALA A 16 3.16 -1.87 1.55
C ALA A 16 3.56 -2.68 2.79
N GLU A 17 4.46 -3.64 2.61
CA GLU A 17 5.10 -4.37 3.70
C GLU A 17 6.52 -3.84 3.94
N LEU A 18 6.92 -3.78 5.20
CA LEU A 18 8.17 -3.15 5.63
C LEU A 18 9.10 -4.17 6.30
N ASP A 19 10.41 -3.91 6.21
CA ASP A 19 11.43 -4.69 6.93
C ASP A 19 11.41 -4.49 8.46
N GLY A 20 10.72 -3.43 8.95
CA GLY A 20 10.64 -3.10 10.36
C GLY A 20 11.94 -2.60 10.99
N MET A 21 12.95 -2.24 10.18
CA MET A 21 14.20 -1.64 10.63
C MET A 21 14.03 -0.12 10.84
N ARG A 22 15.06 0.57 11.25
CA ARG A 22 15.10 2.02 11.38
C ARG A 22 16.38 2.56 10.74
N PRO A 23 16.28 3.32 9.63
CA PRO A 23 15.06 3.64 8.88
C PRO A 23 14.48 2.43 8.14
N SER A 24 13.14 2.34 8.06
CA SER A 24 12.48 1.21 7.40
C SER A 24 12.61 1.26 5.88
N ARG A 25 12.62 0.05 5.28
CA ARG A 25 12.58 -0.18 3.83
C ARG A 25 11.30 -0.89 3.44
N ILE A 26 10.79 -0.59 2.28
CA ILE A 26 9.70 -1.37 1.66
C ILE A 26 10.30 -2.70 1.16
N ILE A 27 9.69 -3.82 1.55
CA ILE A 27 10.06 -5.17 1.10
C ILE A 27 9.08 -5.74 0.10
N GLN A 28 7.83 -5.25 0.13
CA GLN A 28 6.80 -5.53 -0.86
C GLN A 28 5.95 -4.29 -1.07
N LEU A 29 5.65 -3.99 -2.33
CA LEU A 29 4.69 -2.97 -2.72
C LEU A 29 3.67 -3.60 -3.66
N SER A 30 2.41 -3.61 -3.25
CA SER A 30 1.30 -4.14 -4.03
C SER A 30 0.31 -3.02 -4.32
N TYR A 31 -0.13 -2.89 -5.57
CA TYR A 31 -1.16 -1.92 -5.89
C TYR A 31 -2.01 -2.31 -7.09
N LEU A 32 -3.23 -1.79 -7.09
CA LEU A 32 -4.18 -1.86 -8.19
C LEU A 32 -4.26 -0.48 -8.86
N ILE A 33 -4.05 -0.45 -10.17
CA ILE A 33 -4.28 0.75 -11.00
C ILE A 33 -5.71 0.65 -11.52
N ILE A 34 -6.57 1.58 -11.14
CA ILE A 34 -7.98 1.65 -11.49
C ILE A 34 -8.16 2.82 -12.47
N ASP A 35 -8.51 2.51 -13.72
CA ASP A 35 -8.70 3.49 -14.79
C ASP A 35 -10.08 3.24 -15.43
N GLY A 36 -11.09 3.91 -14.88
CA GLY A 36 -12.49 3.63 -15.20
C GLY A 36 -12.88 2.18 -14.84
N ARG A 37 -13.22 1.37 -15.86
CA ARG A 37 -13.54 -0.06 -15.68
C ARG A 37 -12.32 -0.99 -15.78
N ARG A 38 -11.17 -0.46 -16.13
CA ARG A 38 -9.94 -1.26 -16.25
C ARG A 38 -9.21 -1.29 -14.93
N VAL A 39 -8.92 -2.50 -14.45
CA VAL A 39 -8.13 -2.72 -13.24
C VAL A 39 -6.92 -3.56 -13.59
N ARG A 40 -5.73 -3.11 -13.18
CA ARG A 40 -4.46 -3.84 -13.35
C ARG A 40 -3.75 -3.91 -12.02
N GLY A 41 -3.36 -5.10 -11.60
CA GLY A 41 -2.56 -5.31 -10.41
C GLY A 41 -1.07 -5.31 -10.71
N LYS A 42 -0.29 -4.79 -9.78
CA LYS A 42 1.16 -4.89 -9.72
C LYS A 42 1.60 -5.30 -8.34
N ASN A 43 2.62 -6.14 -8.28
CA ASN A 43 3.20 -6.59 -7.03
C ASN A 43 4.71 -6.70 -7.18
N PHE A 44 5.44 -5.94 -6.39
CA PHE A 44 6.90 -5.89 -6.38
C PHE A 44 7.42 -6.44 -5.07
N TYR A 45 8.47 -7.23 -5.14
CA TYR A 45 9.30 -7.59 -4.00
C TYR A 45 10.66 -6.94 -4.14
N PHE A 46 11.25 -6.54 -3.03
CA PHE A 46 12.55 -5.88 -3.02
C PHE A 46 13.50 -6.63 -2.10
N SER A 47 14.74 -6.79 -2.56
CA SER A 47 15.77 -7.37 -1.73
C SER A 47 16.24 -6.34 -0.69
N VAL A 48 16.45 -6.83 0.55
CA VAL A 48 16.96 -6.06 1.68
C VAL A 48 18.02 -6.86 2.41
N GLU A 49 18.90 -6.19 3.16
CA GLU A 49 19.98 -6.86 3.90
C GLU A 49 19.50 -7.49 5.20
N ALA A 50 18.51 -6.90 5.85
CA ALA A 50 17.99 -7.35 7.13
C ALA A 50 16.49 -7.14 7.24
N ILE A 51 15.85 -7.94 8.11
CA ILE A 51 14.42 -7.81 8.47
C ILE A 51 14.30 -7.96 9.98
N ASN A 52 13.57 -7.04 10.60
CA ASN A 52 13.26 -7.10 12.01
C ASN A 52 12.45 -8.39 12.33
N ARG A 53 12.76 -9.03 13.44
CA ARG A 53 12.09 -10.28 13.87
C ARG A 53 10.58 -10.12 14.01
N HIS A 54 10.12 -8.95 14.49
CA HIS A 54 8.69 -8.67 14.65
C HIS A 54 8.01 -8.53 13.30
N ALA A 55 8.57 -7.73 12.38
CA ALA A 55 8.07 -7.58 11.03
C ALA A 55 7.97 -8.94 10.31
N ARG A 56 9.03 -9.76 10.41
CA ARG A 56 9.02 -11.13 9.87
C ARG A 56 7.88 -12.00 10.40
N LYS A 57 7.51 -11.85 11.67
CA LYS A 57 6.37 -12.58 12.25
C LYS A 57 5.04 -12.14 11.65
N VAL A 58 4.91 -10.85 11.26
CA VAL A 58 3.68 -10.30 10.70
C VAL A 58 3.48 -10.74 9.26
N HIS A 59 4.46 -10.50 8.38
CA HIS A 59 4.32 -10.79 6.95
C HIS A 59 4.89 -12.15 6.51
N GLY A 60 5.56 -12.90 7.42
CA GLY A 60 6.05 -14.26 7.18
C GLY A 60 7.31 -14.38 6.29
N ARG A 61 7.89 -13.27 5.80
CA ARG A 61 8.97 -13.28 4.80
C ARG A 61 10.34 -13.08 5.44
N GLY A 62 11.34 -13.85 4.98
CA GLY A 62 12.74 -13.71 5.36
C GLY A 62 13.58 -13.13 4.21
N VAL A 63 14.80 -12.65 4.54
CA VAL A 63 15.75 -12.06 3.56
C VAL A 63 15.98 -12.98 2.36
N GLY A 64 16.27 -14.27 2.61
CA GLY A 64 16.52 -15.24 1.53
C GLY A 64 15.30 -15.46 0.62
N GLN A 65 14.08 -15.39 1.16
CA GLN A 65 12.85 -15.49 0.38
C GLN A 65 12.63 -14.25 -0.46
N LEU A 66 12.81 -13.05 0.11
CA LEU A 66 12.71 -11.79 -0.63
C LEU A 66 13.71 -11.73 -1.78
N ARG A 67 14.95 -12.15 -1.53
CA ARG A 67 15.97 -12.23 -2.58
C ARG A 67 15.56 -13.13 -3.75
N LYS A 68 14.89 -14.26 -3.45
CA LYS A 68 14.36 -15.14 -4.51
C LYS A 68 13.18 -14.49 -5.26
N LEU A 69 12.25 -13.86 -4.54
CA LEU A 69 11.04 -13.24 -5.12
C LEU A 69 11.37 -12.00 -5.96
N SER A 70 12.37 -11.23 -5.55
CA SER A 70 12.81 -10.01 -6.25
C SER A 70 13.86 -10.28 -7.34
N GLY A 71 14.36 -11.52 -7.48
CA GLY A 71 15.53 -11.78 -8.32
C GLY A 71 16.83 -11.13 -7.79
N GLY A 72 16.83 -10.65 -6.55
CA GLY A 72 17.93 -9.89 -5.94
C GLY A 72 17.80 -8.36 -6.12
N ASP A 73 16.77 -7.90 -6.81
CA ASP A 73 16.59 -6.49 -7.14
C ASP A 73 16.15 -5.65 -5.94
N PRO A 74 16.82 -4.52 -5.68
CA PRO A 74 16.38 -3.52 -4.71
C PRO A 74 15.27 -2.63 -5.29
N PHE A 75 14.65 -1.80 -4.46
CA PHE A 75 13.62 -0.83 -4.88
C PHE A 75 14.04 0.01 -6.10
N ALA A 76 15.29 0.45 -6.15
CA ALA A 76 15.81 1.30 -7.22
C ALA A 76 15.62 0.72 -8.62
N HIS A 77 15.67 -0.61 -8.79
CA HIS A 77 15.48 -1.26 -10.09
C HIS A 77 14.06 -1.09 -10.66
N HIS A 78 13.07 -0.93 -9.80
CA HIS A 78 11.66 -0.80 -10.19
C HIS A 78 11.15 0.64 -10.06
N ALA A 79 11.98 1.57 -9.59
CA ALA A 79 11.57 2.93 -9.26
C ALA A 79 10.94 3.67 -10.44
N ASP A 80 11.51 3.59 -11.63
CA ASP A 80 10.99 4.25 -12.84
C ASP A 80 9.61 3.74 -13.25
N GLU A 81 9.37 2.44 -13.11
CA GLU A 81 8.08 1.84 -13.41
C GLU A 81 7.02 2.31 -12.41
N ILE A 82 7.35 2.25 -11.12
CA ILE A 82 6.48 2.70 -10.04
C ILE A 82 6.18 4.19 -10.19
N TYR A 83 7.20 5.03 -10.41
CA TYR A 83 7.04 6.47 -10.59
C TYR A 83 6.06 6.80 -11.72
N ARG A 84 6.22 6.19 -12.90
CA ARG A 84 5.35 6.39 -14.07
C ARG A 84 3.88 6.03 -13.81
N ASP A 85 3.61 5.06 -12.96
CA ASP A 85 2.24 4.73 -12.58
C ASP A 85 1.63 5.79 -11.66
N PHE A 86 2.41 6.24 -10.67
CA PHE A 86 1.94 7.20 -9.68
C PHE A 86 1.88 8.64 -10.21
N GLU A 87 2.77 9.07 -11.10
CA GLU A 87 2.72 10.43 -11.68
C GLU A 87 1.41 10.70 -12.45
N LYS A 88 0.78 9.65 -12.97
CA LYS A 88 -0.51 9.69 -13.69
C LYS A 88 -1.71 9.47 -12.78
N CYS A 89 -1.48 9.27 -11.48
CA CYS A 89 -2.52 9.02 -10.50
C CYS A 89 -3.18 10.32 -10.05
N GLY A 90 -4.51 10.32 -9.93
CA GLY A 90 -5.28 11.43 -9.38
C GLY A 90 -5.60 11.25 -7.90
N MET A 91 -5.62 10.00 -7.40
CA MET A 91 -5.90 9.68 -6.00
C MET A 91 -5.29 8.34 -5.62
N VAL A 92 -4.69 8.28 -4.44
CA VAL A 92 -4.23 7.02 -3.83
C VAL A 92 -5.16 6.62 -2.70
N ILE A 93 -5.55 5.34 -2.68
CA ILE A 93 -6.45 4.76 -1.68
C ILE A 93 -5.66 3.69 -0.91
N GLY A 94 -5.84 3.62 0.40
CA GLY A 94 -5.23 2.58 1.23
C GLY A 94 -5.83 2.54 2.63
N HIS A 95 -5.44 1.50 3.38
CA HIS A 95 -5.81 1.36 4.79
C HIS A 95 -4.62 1.74 5.66
N ASP A 96 -4.58 2.98 6.14
CA ASP A 96 -3.41 3.74 6.65
C ASP A 96 -2.49 4.26 5.53
N VAL A 97 -3.07 4.69 4.44
CA VAL A 97 -2.36 5.17 3.24
C VAL A 97 -1.32 6.26 3.52
N ALA A 98 -1.45 7.01 4.60
CA ALA A 98 -0.49 8.05 4.97
C ALA A 98 0.87 7.45 5.35
N GLY A 99 0.85 6.31 6.05
CA GLY A 99 2.05 5.54 6.40
C GLY A 99 2.72 4.98 5.14
N ASP A 100 1.97 4.29 4.30
CA ASP A 100 2.50 3.67 3.07
C ASP A 100 3.12 4.71 2.13
N MET A 101 2.43 5.82 1.90
CA MET A 101 2.91 6.90 1.05
C MET A 101 4.16 7.59 1.61
N ARG A 102 4.30 7.66 2.93
CA ARG A 102 5.53 8.16 3.56
C ARG A 102 6.70 7.24 3.24
N TYR A 103 6.55 5.94 3.45
CA TYR A 103 7.63 4.99 3.16
C TYR A 103 7.97 4.94 1.67
N LEU A 104 6.97 5.09 0.79
CA LEU A 104 7.22 5.18 -0.64
C LEU A 104 8.03 6.43 -1.00
N ARG A 105 7.72 7.59 -0.43
CA ARG A 105 8.52 8.81 -0.58
C ARG A 105 9.95 8.64 -0.04
N ASP A 106 10.09 7.97 1.11
CA ASP A 106 11.41 7.70 1.69
C ASP A 106 12.28 6.83 0.77
N GLU A 107 11.70 5.83 0.10
CA GLU A 107 12.43 5.02 -0.89
C GLU A 107 12.87 5.86 -2.10
N PHE A 108 11.99 6.72 -2.64
CA PHE A 108 12.34 7.61 -3.73
C PHE A 108 13.40 8.65 -3.31
N ALA A 109 13.29 9.21 -2.12
CA ALA A 109 14.27 10.15 -1.59
C ALA A 109 15.69 9.53 -1.46
N ARG A 110 15.79 8.24 -1.11
CA ARG A 110 17.06 7.52 -1.04
C ARG A 110 17.79 7.41 -2.36
N ILE A 111 17.06 7.45 -3.47
CA ILE A 111 17.62 7.44 -4.82
C ILE A 111 17.67 8.83 -5.45
N GLY A 112 17.44 9.88 -4.67
CA GLY A 112 17.49 11.27 -5.12
C GLY A 112 16.33 11.72 -6.00
N VAL A 113 15.19 11.03 -5.95
CA VAL A 113 14.01 11.34 -6.75
C VAL A 113 12.93 11.95 -5.87
N GLU A 114 12.39 13.08 -6.25
CA GLU A 114 11.20 13.68 -5.62
C GLU A 114 9.94 12.96 -6.09
N PHE A 115 9.21 12.39 -5.13
CA PHE A 115 7.97 11.67 -5.42
C PHE A 115 6.77 12.63 -5.41
N PRO A 116 5.84 12.53 -6.37
CA PRO A 116 4.74 13.48 -6.50
C PRO A 116 3.82 13.49 -5.27
N ASP A 117 3.31 14.67 -4.92
CA ASP A 117 2.24 14.78 -3.94
C ASP A 117 0.90 14.47 -4.61
N ILE A 118 0.25 13.41 -4.13
CA ILE A 118 -0.97 12.87 -4.70
C ILE A 118 -2.06 12.88 -3.63
N PRO A 119 -3.28 13.34 -3.94
CA PRO A 119 -4.42 13.23 -3.02
C PRO A 119 -4.61 11.81 -2.51
N ARG A 120 -4.98 11.67 -1.24
CA ARG A 120 -5.09 10.36 -0.56
C ARG A 120 -6.47 10.18 0.04
N PHE A 121 -6.99 8.96 -0.06
CA PHE A 121 -8.18 8.52 0.65
C PHE A 121 -7.83 7.36 1.58
N CYS A 122 -7.95 7.60 2.88
CA CYS A 122 -7.63 6.62 3.91
C CYS A 122 -8.90 5.94 4.41
N THR A 123 -9.09 4.67 4.06
CA THR A 123 -10.27 3.90 4.49
C THR A 123 -10.32 3.72 6.01
N LEU A 124 -9.17 3.58 6.68
CA LEU A 124 -9.08 3.48 8.12
C LEU A 124 -9.66 4.72 8.82
N GLN A 125 -9.22 5.92 8.40
CA GLN A 125 -9.68 7.17 9.00
C GLN A 125 -11.13 7.48 8.64
N HIS A 126 -11.48 7.30 7.37
CA HIS A 126 -12.82 7.63 6.85
C HIS A 126 -13.91 6.82 7.54
N TYR A 127 -13.71 5.51 7.69
CA TYR A 127 -14.73 4.60 8.21
C TYR A 127 -14.64 4.33 9.72
N THR A 128 -13.75 4.99 10.46
CA THR A 128 -13.65 4.81 11.93
C THR A 128 -14.96 5.09 12.65
N LYS A 129 -15.66 6.16 12.27
CA LYS A 129 -16.95 6.52 12.88
C LYS A 129 -18.06 5.57 12.49
N GLU A 130 -18.10 5.17 11.23
CA GLU A 130 -19.13 4.29 10.67
C GLU A 130 -19.00 2.85 11.20
N ALA A 131 -17.79 2.33 11.29
CA ALA A 131 -17.52 1.02 11.86
C ALA A 131 -17.88 0.94 13.35
N ASN A 132 -17.86 2.08 14.06
CA ASN A 132 -18.33 2.27 15.43
C ASN A 132 -17.79 1.23 16.43
N ILE A 133 -16.50 0.90 16.35
CA ILE A 133 -15.86 -0.11 17.20
C ILE A 133 -15.32 0.57 18.46
N PRO A 134 -15.81 0.25 19.67
CA PRO A 134 -15.33 0.83 20.91
C PRO A 134 -13.87 0.43 21.21
N LEU A 135 -13.09 1.36 21.74
CA LEU A 135 -11.76 1.06 22.24
C LEU A 135 -11.86 0.30 23.57
N LYS A 136 -11.26 -0.88 23.68
CA LYS A 136 -11.35 -1.74 24.89
C LYS A 136 -10.98 -1.03 26.19
N GLN A 137 -9.96 -0.16 26.17
CA GLN A 137 -9.46 0.56 27.34
C GLN A 137 -10.27 1.83 27.67
N ASN A 138 -11.05 2.34 26.71
CA ASN A 138 -11.90 3.52 26.88
C ASN A 138 -13.09 3.44 25.90
N PRO A 139 -14.21 2.82 26.31
CA PRO A 139 -15.36 2.61 25.42
C PRO A 139 -16.03 3.88 24.90
N SER A 140 -15.76 5.04 25.49
CA SER A 140 -16.23 6.34 24.97
C SER A 140 -15.45 6.82 23.71
N LYS A 141 -14.33 6.14 23.40
CA LYS A 141 -13.52 6.42 22.22
C LYS A 141 -13.64 5.28 21.21
N LEU A 142 -13.63 5.64 19.94
CA LEU A 142 -13.64 4.65 18.86
C LEU A 142 -12.21 4.20 18.54
N LYS A 143 -12.09 2.92 18.27
CA LYS A 143 -10.88 2.29 17.73
C LYS A 143 -10.91 2.38 16.21
N PRO A 144 -9.80 2.76 15.53
CA PRO A 144 -9.69 2.58 14.11
C PRO A 144 -9.91 1.11 13.73
N PRO A 145 -10.78 0.80 12.75
CA PRO A 145 -11.05 -0.59 12.36
C PRO A 145 -9.80 -1.21 11.73
N ARG A 146 -9.60 -2.50 11.94
CA ARG A 146 -8.71 -3.28 11.06
C ARG A 146 -9.41 -3.49 9.73
N LEU A 147 -8.65 -3.74 8.66
CA LEU A 147 -9.25 -3.98 7.34
C LEU A 147 -10.27 -5.11 7.35
N GLU A 148 -9.98 -6.21 8.04
CA GLU A 148 -10.90 -7.34 8.21
C GLU A 148 -12.20 -6.96 8.94
N GLU A 149 -12.10 -6.09 9.96
CA GLU A 149 -13.26 -5.61 10.71
C GLU A 149 -14.14 -4.71 9.82
N LEU A 150 -13.50 -3.86 9.02
CA LEU A 150 -14.19 -3.00 8.07
C LEU A 150 -14.86 -3.81 6.96
N MET A 151 -14.19 -4.84 6.44
CA MET A 151 -14.76 -5.74 5.44
C MET A 151 -16.01 -6.45 5.95
N LYS A 152 -15.96 -6.95 7.20
CA LYS A 152 -17.15 -7.57 7.84
C LYS A 152 -18.28 -6.57 8.01
N HIS A 153 -17.97 -5.33 8.35
CA HIS A 153 -18.97 -4.26 8.48
C HIS A 153 -19.72 -4.03 7.17
N PHE A 154 -19.03 -4.08 6.03
CA PHE A 154 -19.64 -3.97 4.69
C PHE A 154 -20.19 -5.29 4.11
N GLY A 155 -20.29 -6.34 4.92
CA GLY A 155 -20.82 -7.64 4.48
C GLY A 155 -19.88 -8.38 3.51
N SER A 156 -18.62 -7.97 3.42
CA SER A 156 -17.61 -8.67 2.62
C SER A 156 -16.92 -9.73 3.47
N THR A 157 -16.73 -10.93 2.93
CA THR A 157 -15.96 -11.98 3.58
C THR A 157 -14.52 -11.96 3.06
N PRO A 158 -13.51 -12.36 3.87
CA PRO A 158 -12.12 -12.52 3.41
C PRO A 158 -11.99 -13.41 2.16
N GLU A 159 -12.91 -14.35 1.97
CA GLU A 159 -12.96 -15.25 0.81
C GLU A 159 -13.26 -14.53 -0.50
N LEU A 160 -13.98 -13.39 -0.45
CA LEU A 160 -14.22 -12.53 -1.60
C LEU A 160 -12.96 -11.71 -1.98
N VAL A 161 -12.02 -11.58 -1.05
CA VAL A 161 -10.76 -10.84 -1.26
C VAL A 161 -9.61 -11.77 -1.62
N THR A 162 -9.70 -13.05 -1.27
CA THR A 162 -8.91 -14.07 -1.95
C THR A 162 -9.49 -14.22 -3.37
N CYS A 163 -9.39 -13.15 -4.12
CA CYS A 163 -9.47 -13.26 -5.56
C CYS A 163 -8.54 -14.43 -5.91
N LYS A 164 -9.12 -15.47 -6.49
CA LYS A 164 -8.37 -16.47 -7.24
C LYS A 164 -7.81 -15.76 -8.46
N CYS A 165 -7.08 -14.68 -8.24
CA CYS A 165 -6.24 -14.10 -9.26
C CYS A 165 -5.27 -15.22 -9.64
N PRO A 166 -5.27 -15.67 -10.89
CA PRO A 166 -4.37 -16.72 -11.30
C PRO A 166 -2.98 -16.22 -10.95
N LYS A 167 -2.39 -16.88 -9.92
CA LYS A 167 -0.96 -16.81 -9.55
C LYS A 167 -0.30 -15.48 -9.94
N TRP A 168 -0.50 -14.46 -9.15
CA TRP A 168 0.37 -13.30 -9.12
C TRP A 168 1.66 -13.67 -8.36
N PHE A 169 2.38 -14.68 -8.88
CA PHE A 169 3.68 -15.14 -8.40
C PHE A 169 4.63 -15.26 -9.58
#